data_67b3542b33df4ff4eb54ceb3c49c8300
#
_entry.id   67b3542b33df4ff4eb54ceb3c49c8300
#
_cell.length_a   1.000
_cell.length_b   1.000
_cell.length_c   1.000
_cell.angle_alpha   90.00
_cell.angle_beta   90.00
_cell.angle_gamma   90.00
#
_symmetry.space_group_name_H-M   'P 1'
#
loop_
_entity.id
_entity.type
_entity.pdbx_description
1 polymer ?
#
loop_
_entity_poly.entity_id
_entity_poly.type
_entity_poly.pdbx_seq_one_letter_code
_entity_poly.pdbx_strand_id
1 'polypeptide(L)'
;LVRFEREAVARGTHVHWAVDAEEARRIVIEIAQGREAELAVKSKSMVTEEIGLNDALLDAGIVPVETDLGEWILQLAEEPPSHILVPAIHKRRREIREIFARTLGRPMPEDAEGLTAIARDELRTRFAHADLGISGGNFLVAETGSFLLIENEGNIRLTTSLPRVHVAVIGIEKMVPTLAELGPLVRLVTRSGTGQPISCYQKIGRAHV
;
A
#
# COMPACT_ATOMS: atom_id res chain seq x y z
N LEU A 1 13.97 -9.85 -15.52
CA LEU A 1 12.61 -9.51 -15.90
C LEU A 1 11.90 -10.71 -16.54
N VAL A 2 12.37 -11.24 -17.67
CA VAL A 2 11.73 -12.35 -18.42
C VAL A 2 11.45 -13.59 -17.55
N ARG A 3 12.38 -13.98 -16.68
CA ARG A 3 12.17 -15.10 -15.75
C ARG A 3 11.05 -14.80 -14.75
N PHE A 4 11.05 -13.60 -14.17
CA PHE A 4 10.00 -13.17 -13.26
C PHE A 4 8.62 -13.25 -13.90
N GLU A 5 8.47 -12.65 -15.06
CA GLU A 5 7.22 -12.63 -15.80
C GLU A 5 6.70 -14.05 -16.09
N ARG A 6 7.57 -14.92 -16.64
CA ARG A 6 7.22 -16.31 -16.91
C ARG A 6 6.71 -17.03 -15.66
N GLU A 7 7.42 -16.90 -14.54
CA GLU A 7 7.08 -17.57 -13.28
C GLU A 7 5.82 -16.98 -12.63
N ALA A 8 5.59 -15.67 -12.76
CA ALA A 8 4.41 -15.00 -12.27
C ALA A 8 3.16 -15.39 -13.09
N VAL A 9 3.26 -15.31 -14.43
CA VAL A 9 2.18 -15.67 -15.35
C VAL A 9 1.80 -17.14 -15.22
N ALA A 10 2.76 -18.04 -15.06
CA ALA A 10 2.50 -19.47 -14.84
C ALA A 10 1.67 -19.75 -13.57
N ARG A 11 1.56 -18.76 -12.66
CA ARG A 11 0.77 -18.83 -11.42
C ARG A 11 -0.47 -17.95 -11.42
N GLY A 12 -0.90 -17.49 -12.61
CA GLY A 12 -2.11 -16.71 -12.77
C GLY A 12 -1.97 -15.20 -12.54
N THR A 13 -0.75 -14.67 -12.39
CA THR A 13 -0.52 -13.23 -12.27
C THR A 13 -0.50 -12.59 -13.66
N HIS A 14 -1.21 -11.48 -13.83
CA HIS A 14 -1.03 -10.62 -14.99
C HIS A 14 0.15 -9.67 -14.71
N VAL A 15 1.15 -9.67 -15.59
CA VAL A 15 2.32 -8.80 -15.48
C VAL A 15 2.24 -7.72 -16.54
N HIS A 16 2.35 -6.47 -16.12
CA HIS A 16 2.36 -5.31 -16.99
C HIS A 16 3.69 -4.57 -16.81
N TRP A 17 4.26 -4.10 -17.89
CA TRP A 17 5.49 -3.31 -17.89
C TRP A 17 5.16 -1.87 -18.27
N ALA A 18 5.54 -0.93 -17.43
CA ALA A 18 5.39 0.50 -17.69
C ALA A 18 6.77 1.11 -17.93
N VAL A 19 6.92 1.92 -18.95
CA VAL A 19 8.18 2.61 -19.26
C VAL A 19 8.36 3.89 -18.47
N ASP A 20 7.24 4.48 -17.99
CA ASP A 20 7.23 5.71 -17.20
C ASP A 20 6.01 5.78 -16.25
N ALA A 21 5.93 6.88 -15.51
CA ALA A 21 4.87 7.14 -14.55
C ALA A 21 3.48 7.26 -15.21
N GLU A 22 3.40 7.85 -16.40
CA GLU A 22 2.14 8.05 -17.13
C GLU A 22 1.57 6.70 -17.55
N GLU A 23 2.38 5.85 -18.14
CA GLU A 23 1.97 4.51 -18.52
C GLU A 23 1.59 3.65 -17.32
N ALA A 24 2.33 3.76 -16.22
CA ALA A 24 1.99 3.04 -14.98
C ALA A 24 0.61 3.44 -14.45
N ARG A 25 0.30 4.75 -14.38
CA ARG A 25 -1.03 5.23 -13.99
C ARG A 25 -2.11 4.73 -14.93
N ARG A 26 -1.88 4.84 -16.23
CA ARG A 26 -2.84 4.39 -17.26
C ARG A 26 -3.19 2.92 -17.07
N ILE A 27 -2.20 2.06 -16.91
CA ILE A 27 -2.42 0.61 -16.69
C ILE A 27 -3.26 0.35 -15.43
N VAL A 28 -2.94 1.00 -14.32
CA VAL A 28 -3.71 0.83 -13.07
C VAL A 28 -5.16 1.28 -13.24
N ILE A 29 -5.38 2.42 -13.90
CA ILE A 29 -6.73 2.95 -14.16
C ILE A 29 -7.52 2.03 -15.09
N GLU A 30 -6.90 1.52 -16.16
CA GLU A 30 -7.54 0.57 -17.09
C GLU A 30 -7.97 -0.72 -16.37
N ILE A 31 -7.12 -1.24 -15.47
CA ILE A 31 -7.47 -2.41 -14.64
C ILE A 31 -8.66 -2.09 -13.73
N ALA A 32 -8.63 -0.94 -13.06
CA ALA A 32 -9.68 -0.52 -12.13
C ALA A 32 -11.03 -0.31 -12.86
N GLN A 33 -11.01 0.42 -13.98
CA GLN A 33 -12.21 0.66 -14.79
C GLN A 33 -12.77 -0.62 -15.43
N GLY A 34 -11.89 -1.51 -15.89
CA GLY A 34 -12.29 -2.83 -16.43
C GLY A 34 -12.95 -3.74 -15.38
N ARG A 35 -12.88 -3.36 -14.11
CA ARG A 35 -13.51 -4.04 -12.97
C ARG A 35 -14.62 -3.22 -12.31
N GLU A 36 -14.98 -2.08 -12.92
CA GLU A 36 -16.00 -1.15 -12.41
C GLU A 36 -15.69 -0.72 -10.95
N ALA A 37 -14.40 -0.53 -10.63
CA ALA A 37 -13.98 -0.18 -9.29
C ALA A 37 -14.32 1.29 -8.98
N GLU A 38 -14.99 1.53 -7.86
CA GLU A 38 -15.29 2.85 -7.33
C GLU A 38 -14.43 3.18 -6.11
N LEU A 39 -14.03 2.16 -5.33
CA LEU A 39 -13.26 2.29 -4.11
C LEU A 39 -11.97 1.46 -4.16
N ALA A 40 -10.83 2.12 -4.02
CA ALA A 40 -9.54 1.49 -3.89
C ALA A 40 -8.97 1.67 -2.48
N VAL A 41 -8.57 0.58 -1.81
CA VAL A 41 -7.75 0.65 -0.60
C VAL A 41 -6.28 0.52 -0.96
N LYS A 42 -5.46 1.42 -0.46
CA LYS A 42 -4.05 1.51 -0.82
C LYS A 42 -3.16 1.36 0.41
N SER A 43 -2.21 0.44 0.37
CA SER A 43 -1.15 0.41 1.37
C SER A 43 -0.03 1.36 0.97
N LYS A 44 0.64 1.94 1.96
CA LYS A 44 1.75 2.86 1.77
C LYS A 44 2.75 2.35 0.74
N SER A 45 3.04 3.16 -0.26
CA SER A 45 4.02 2.86 -1.31
C SER A 45 4.61 4.14 -1.89
N MET A 46 5.92 4.31 -1.73
CA MET A 46 6.64 5.46 -2.31
C MET A 46 6.49 5.52 -3.82
N VAL A 47 6.52 4.37 -4.50
CA VAL A 47 6.36 4.34 -5.97
C VAL A 47 5.02 4.90 -6.39
N THR A 48 3.93 4.55 -5.69
CA THR A 48 2.60 5.07 -6.03
C THR A 48 2.45 6.56 -5.76
N GLU A 49 3.19 7.09 -4.78
CA GLU A 49 3.25 8.54 -4.51
C GLU A 49 4.08 9.27 -5.57
N GLU A 50 5.27 8.76 -5.90
CA GLU A 50 6.15 9.32 -6.93
C GLU A 50 5.47 9.43 -8.29
N ILE A 51 4.65 8.45 -8.65
CA ILE A 51 3.89 8.50 -9.90
C ILE A 51 2.58 9.30 -9.79
N GLY A 52 2.21 9.85 -8.64
CA GLY A 52 0.96 10.61 -8.45
C GLY A 52 -0.31 9.78 -8.67
N LEU A 53 -0.31 8.53 -8.19
CA LEU A 53 -1.40 7.59 -8.47
C LEU A 53 -2.73 7.99 -7.81
N ASN A 54 -2.72 8.60 -6.63
CA ASN A 54 -3.95 9.00 -5.94
C ASN A 54 -4.74 10.04 -6.75
N ASP A 55 -4.07 11.05 -7.26
CA ASP A 55 -4.71 12.09 -8.08
C ASP A 55 -5.29 11.50 -9.38
N ALA A 56 -4.53 10.62 -10.02
CA ALA A 56 -4.98 9.95 -11.24
C ALA A 56 -6.19 9.03 -11.01
N LEU A 57 -6.29 8.36 -9.85
CA LEU A 57 -7.47 7.58 -9.48
C LEU A 57 -8.68 8.49 -9.24
N LEU A 58 -8.51 9.60 -8.52
CA LEU A 58 -9.58 10.59 -8.29
C LEU A 58 -10.09 11.18 -9.60
N ASP A 59 -9.20 11.56 -10.51
CA ASP A 59 -9.55 12.07 -11.84
C ASP A 59 -10.33 11.03 -12.67
N ALA A 60 -10.08 9.74 -12.43
CA ALA A 60 -10.79 8.63 -13.05
C ALA A 60 -12.11 8.25 -12.33
N GLY A 61 -12.50 8.98 -11.27
CA GLY A 61 -13.71 8.72 -10.50
C GLY A 61 -13.59 7.58 -9.47
N ILE A 62 -12.36 7.14 -9.17
CA ILE A 62 -12.08 6.05 -8.22
C ILE A 62 -11.55 6.68 -6.92
N VAL A 63 -12.16 6.37 -5.78
CA VAL A 63 -11.77 6.93 -4.49
C VAL A 63 -10.62 6.13 -3.87
N PRO A 64 -9.38 6.65 -3.80
CA PRO A 64 -8.30 5.98 -3.09
C PRO A 64 -8.40 6.23 -1.59
N VAL A 65 -8.24 5.19 -0.78
CA VAL A 65 -8.19 5.28 0.68
C VAL A 65 -6.86 4.71 1.17
N GLU A 66 -6.07 5.56 1.80
CA GLU A 66 -4.84 5.13 2.48
C GLU A 66 -5.16 4.27 3.68
N THR A 67 -4.41 3.19 3.87
CA THR A 67 -4.67 2.21 4.94
C THR A 67 -3.60 2.15 6.01
N ASP A 68 -2.44 2.77 5.79
CA ASP A 68 -1.47 3.09 6.84
C ASP A 68 -2.03 4.22 7.70
N LEU A 69 -1.95 4.11 9.02
CA LEU A 69 -2.56 5.09 9.92
C LEU A 69 -2.01 6.50 9.71
N GLY A 70 -0.70 6.63 9.53
CA GLY A 70 -0.06 7.93 9.29
C GLY A 70 -0.48 8.56 7.97
N GLU A 71 -0.50 7.79 6.91
CA GLU A 71 -0.95 8.21 5.58
C GLU A 71 -2.43 8.59 5.58
N TRP A 72 -3.27 7.80 6.25
CA TRP A 72 -4.70 8.10 6.36
C TRP A 72 -4.98 9.40 7.12
N ILE A 73 -4.25 9.67 8.21
CA ILE A 73 -4.33 10.94 8.93
C ILE A 73 -4.00 12.12 8.00
N LEU A 74 -2.94 11.99 7.19
CA LEU A 74 -2.55 13.04 6.25
C LEU A 74 -3.54 13.18 5.10
N GLN A 75 -4.09 12.09 4.60
CA GLN A 75 -5.16 12.12 3.60
C GLN A 75 -6.38 12.89 4.12
N LEU A 76 -6.81 12.66 5.37
CA LEU A 76 -7.88 13.43 6.01
C LEU A 76 -7.53 14.90 6.27
N ALA A 77 -6.25 15.20 6.43
CA ALA A 77 -5.74 16.55 6.60
C ALA A 77 -5.51 17.30 5.27
N GLU A 78 -5.58 16.59 4.14
CA GLU A 78 -5.21 17.10 2.81
C GLU A 78 -3.76 17.61 2.77
N GLU A 79 -2.84 16.88 3.43
CA GLU A 79 -1.43 17.24 3.54
C GLU A 79 -0.52 16.14 2.97
N PRO A 80 0.62 16.52 2.37
CA PRO A 80 1.62 15.55 1.93
C PRO A 80 2.36 14.91 3.12
N PRO A 81 2.91 13.71 2.96
CA PRO A 81 3.71 13.06 3.98
C PRO A 81 5.01 13.85 4.27
N SER A 82 5.34 14.02 5.56
CA SER A 82 6.54 14.74 5.99
C SER A 82 7.75 13.82 6.21
N HIS A 83 7.54 12.51 6.26
CA HIS A 83 8.59 11.53 6.52
C HIS A 83 8.24 10.18 5.88
N ILE A 84 9.26 9.50 5.31
CA ILE A 84 9.06 8.24 4.58
C ILE A 84 8.51 7.11 5.48
N LEU A 85 9.05 6.95 6.69
CA LEU A 85 8.66 5.85 7.59
C LEU A 85 7.51 6.23 8.53
N VAL A 86 7.44 7.49 8.95
CA VAL A 86 6.43 8.00 9.88
C VAL A 86 5.79 9.25 9.28
N PRO A 87 4.86 9.09 8.35
CA PRO A 87 4.35 10.20 7.53
C PRO A 87 3.80 11.37 8.35
N ALA A 88 3.03 11.08 9.40
CA ALA A 88 2.37 12.06 10.25
C ALA A 88 3.16 12.44 11.52
N ILE A 89 4.50 12.26 11.55
CA ILE A 89 5.34 12.52 12.73
C ILE A 89 5.25 13.97 13.26
N HIS A 90 4.92 14.90 12.40
CA HIS A 90 4.76 16.33 12.74
C HIS A 90 3.41 16.64 13.40
N LYS A 91 2.45 15.69 13.36
CA LYS A 91 1.12 15.88 13.96
C LYS A 91 1.10 15.50 15.43
N ARG A 92 0.57 16.39 16.25
CA ARG A 92 0.30 16.12 17.68
C ARG A 92 -1.06 15.42 17.81
N ARG A 93 -1.23 14.62 18.87
CA ARG A 93 -2.50 13.93 19.16
C ARG A 93 -3.72 14.87 19.14
N ARG A 94 -3.60 16.09 19.67
CA ARG A 94 -4.67 17.08 19.64
C ARG A 94 -5.06 17.46 18.21
N GLU A 95 -4.10 17.67 17.34
CA GLU A 95 -4.35 18.02 15.93
C GLU A 95 -5.02 16.84 15.19
N ILE A 96 -4.58 15.61 15.44
CA ILE A 96 -5.22 14.40 14.88
C ILE A 96 -6.67 14.30 15.34
N ARG A 97 -6.95 14.56 16.63
CA ARG A 97 -8.32 14.60 17.16
C ARG A 97 -9.19 15.63 16.45
N GLU A 98 -8.67 16.83 16.23
CA GLU A 98 -9.36 17.91 15.54
C GLU A 98 -9.63 17.57 14.07
N ILE A 99 -8.66 16.93 13.36
CA ILE A 99 -8.84 16.43 12.00
C ILE A 99 -9.97 15.40 11.96
N PHE A 100 -9.93 14.39 12.82
CA PHE A 100 -10.96 13.34 12.87
C PHE A 100 -12.33 13.93 13.20
N ALA A 101 -12.43 14.83 14.18
CA ALA A 101 -13.70 15.47 14.55
C ALA A 101 -14.31 16.26 13.39
N ARG A 102 -13.48 17.00 12.67
CA ARG A 102 -13.91 17.78 11.49
C ARG A 102 -14.38 16.87 10.35
N THR A 103 -13.57 15.84 10.02
CA THR A 103 -13.83 14.98 8.86
C THR A 103 -14.96 13.99 9.11
N LEU A 104 -15.04 13.42 10.31
CA LEU A 104 -16.05 12.42 10.65
C LEU A 104 -17.33 13.03 11.26
N GLY A 105 -17.36 14.36 11.51
CA GLY A 105 -18.55 15.08 11.94
C GLY A 105 -19.07 14.71 13.34
N ARG A 106 -18.20 14.16 14.21
CA ARG A 106 -18.57 13.73 15.56
C ARG A 106 -17.48 14.00 16.59
N PRO A 107 -17.80 14.09 17.90
CA PRO A 107 -16.79 14.22 18.95
C PRO A 107 -15.82 13.04 18.99
N MET A 108 -14.56 13.33 19.30
CA MET A 108 -13.48 12.35 19.36
C MET A 108 -12.93 12.20 20.78
N PRO A 109 -12.49 10.98 21.15
CA PRO A 109 -11.80 10.73 22.41
C PRO A 109 -10.50 11.54 22.51
N GLU A 110 -10.03 11.75 23.75
CA GLU A 110 -8.79 12.51 23.99
C GLU A 110 -7.54 11.65 24.00
N ASP A 111 -7.68 10.35 24.22
CA ASP A 111 -6.60 9.40 24.30
C ASP A 111 -6.25 8.82 22.93
N ALA A 112 -5.01 8.31 22.80
CA ALA A 112 -4.52 7.75 21.56
C ALA A 112 -5.18 6.41 21.21
N GLU A 113 -5.56 5.63 22.22
CA GLU A 113 -6.19 4.32 22.06
C GLU A 113 -7.58 4.48 21.42
N GLY A 114 -8.37 5.41 21.95
CA GLY A 114 -9.68 5.73 21.40
C GLY A 114 -9.62 6.26 19.96
N LEU A 115 -8.67 7.15 19.65
CA LEU A 115 -8.46 7.63 18.27
C LEU A 115 -8.07 6.49 17.33
N THR A 116 -7.20 5.59 17.78
CA THR A 116 -6.80 4.41 16.99
C THR A 116 -7.97 3.45 16.77
N ALA A 117 -8.84 3.27 17.77
CA ALA A 117 -10.04 2.45 17.64
C ALA A 117 -11.00 3.02 16.58
N ILE A 118 -11.19 4.35 16.56
CA ILE A 118 -11.98 5.02 15.53
C ILE A 118 -11.38 4.81 14.14
N ALA A 119 -10.08 5.03 13.97
CA ALA A 119 -9.41 4.79 12.70
C ALA A 119 -9.58 3.34 12.22
N ARG A 120 -9.46 2.38 13.14
CA ARG A 120 -9.68 0.96 12.84
C ARG A 120 -11.10 0.67 12.37
N ASP A 121 -12.11 1.25 12.98
CA ASP A 121 -13.51 1.02 12.62
C ASP A 121 -13.86 1.65 11.26
N GLU A 122 -13.37 2.86 11.00
CA GLU A 122 -13.54 3.53 9.70
C GLU A 122 -12.85 2.76 8.57
N LEU A 123 -11.58 2.38 8.76
CA LEU A 123 -10.84 1.62 7.77
C LEU A 123 -11.40 0.21 7.57
N ARG A 124 -11.93 -0.44 8.61
CA ARG A 124 -12.59 -1.75 8.48
C ARG A 124 -13.73 -1.70 7.49
N THR A 125 -14.54 -0.65 7.53
CA THR A 125 -15.64 -0.44 6.58
C THR A 125 -15.11 -0.26 5.16
N ARG A 126 -14.03 0.50 4.99
CA ARG A 126 -13.40 0.70 3.68
C ARG A 126 -12.84 -0.62 3.12
N PHE A 127 -12.13 -1.38 3.93
CA PHE A 127 -11.63 -2.70 3.53
C PHE A 127 -12.74 -3.68 3.10
N ALA A 128 -13.88 -3.66 3.80
CA ALA A 128 -14.99 -4.57 3.51
C ALA A 128 -15.71 -4.24 2.19
N HIS A 129 -15.65 -3.00 1.73
CA HIS A 129 -16.32 -2.54 0.52
C HIS A 129 -15.38 -2.21 -0.63
N ALA A 130 -14.07 -2.41 -0.46
CA ALA A 130 -13.09 -2.10 -1.49
C ALA A 130 -13.20 -3.03 -2.70
N ASP A 131 -13.25 -2.45 -3.88
CA ASP A 131 -13.24 -3.17 -5.16
C ASP A 131 -11.81 -3.54 -5.56
N LEU A 132 -10.88 -2.64 -5.26
CA LEU A 132 -9.47 -2.72 -5.65
C LEU A 132 -8.56 -2.56 -4.45
N GLY A 133 -7.55 -3.43 -4.34
CA GLY A 133 -6.43 -3.28 -3.43
C GLY A 133 -5.18 -2.85 -4.20
N ILE A 134 -4.49 -1.82 -3.72
CA ILE A 134 -3.24 -1.35 -4.32
C ILE A 134 -2.12 -1.44 -3.30
N SER A 135 -1.02 -2.06 -3.67
CA SER A 135 0.19 -2.09 -2.85
C SER A 135 1.45 -1.76 -3.65
N GLY A 136 2.50 -1.43 -2.94
CA GLY A 136 3.84 -1.53 -3.47
C GLY A 136 4.41 -2.93 -3.32
N GLY A 137 5.74 -3.02 -3.28
CA GLY A 137 6.49 -4.22 -2.92
C GLY A 137 7.89 -3.85 -2.46
N ASN A 138 8.41 -4.58 -1.49
CA ASN A 138 9.77 -4.39 -1.03
C ASN A 138 10.79 -5.10 -1.93
N PHE A 139 10.46 -6.28 -2.41
CA PHE A 139 11.30 -7.06 -3.33
C PHE A 139 10.46 -7.88 -4.30
N LEU A 140 10.99 -8.08 -5.52
CA LEU A 140 10.52 -9.04 -6.50
C LEU A 140 11.50 -10.22 -6.55
N VAL A 141 11.01 -11.46 -6.64
CA VAL A 141 11.85 -12.65 -6.70
C VAL A 141 11.71 -13.32 -8.06
N ALA A 142 12.74 -13.21 -8.90
CA ALA A 142 12.70 -13.72 -10.28
C ALA A 142 12.52 -15.23 -10.36
N GLU A 143 13.08 -15.96 -9.41
CA GLU A 143 13.02 -17.43 -9.34
C GLU A 143 11.59 -17.96 -9.18
N THR A 144 10.74 -17.24 -8.49
CA THR A 144 9.39 -17.70 -8.10
C THR A 144 8.26 -16.87 -8.68
N GLY A 145 8.53 -15.72 -9.31
CA GLY A 145 7.50 -14.77 -9.72
C GLY A 145 6.70 -14.20 -8.55
N SER A 146 7.31 -14.17 -7.36
CA SER A 146 6.68 -13.69 -6.12
C SER A 146 7.19 -12.30 -5.77
N PHE A 147 6.44 -11.58 -4.94
CA PHE A 147 6.92 -10.32 -4.34
C PHE A 147 6.81 -10.38 -2.82
N LEU A 148 7.70 -9.65 -2.15
CA LEU A 148 7.74 -9.54 -0.70
C LEU A 148 7.17 -8.20 -0.26
N LEU A 149 6.35 -8.25 0.78
CA LEU A 149 5.84 -7.10 1.52
C LEU A 149 6.27 -7.20 2.98
N ILE A 150 6.73 -6.08 3.54
CA ILE A 150 7.06 -5.93 4.96
C ILE A 150 6.03 -5.00 5.57
N GLU A 151 5.35 -5.45 6.62
CA GLU A 151 4.30 -4.68 7.29
C GLU A 151 4.43 -4.74 8.81
N ASN A 152 3.80 -3.80 9.51
CA ASN A 152 3.73 -3.75 10.98
C ASN A 152 2.31 -3.53 11.51
N GLU A 153 1.35 -3.12 10.68
CA GLU A 153 -0.02 -2.77 11.10
C GLU A 153 -1.06 -3.82 10.68
N GLY A 154 -0.72 -4.74 9.80
CA GLY A 154 -1.66 -5.71 9.22
C GLY A 154 -2.55 -5.16 8.10
N ASN A 155 -2.42 -3.87 7.76
CA ASN A 155 -3.16 -3.19 6.70
C ASN A 155 -2.83 -3.76 5.31
N ILE A 156 -1.56 -4.07 5.03
CA ILE A 156 -1.13 -4.68 3.76
C ILE A 156 -1.82 -6.02 3.54
N ARG A 157 -1.95 -6.84 4.60
CA ARG A 157 -2.64 -8.12 4.53
C ARG A 157 -4.09 -7.95 4.09
N LEU A 158 -4.80 -6.97 4.66
CA LEU A 158 -6.19 -6.68 4.31
C LEU A 158 -6.30 -6.12 2.88
N THR A 159 -5.44 -5.16 2.52
CA THR A 159 -5.37 -4.57 1.18
C THR A 159 -5.15 -5.62 0.09
N THR A 160 -4.32 -6.63 0.36
CA THR A 160 -3.98 -7.67 -0.63
C THR A 160 -4.90 -8.87 -0.65
N SER A 161 -5.84 -9.00 0.29
CA SER A 161 -6.62 -10.23 0.48
C SER A 161 -8.13 -10.04 0.48
N LEU A 162 -8.64 -8.85 0.80
CA LEU A 162 -10.08 -8.59 0.86
C LEU A 162 -10.67 -8.13 -0.48
N PRO A 163 -10.07 -7.17 -1.20
CA PRO A 163 -10.56 -6.77 -2.50
C PRO A 163 -10.49 -7.92 -3.51
N ARG A 164 -11.41 -7.93 -4.47
CA ARG A 164 -11.45 -8.96 -5.53
C ARG A 164 -10.26 -8.88 -6.47
N VAL A 165 -9.69 -7.71 -6.64
CA VAL A 165 -8.51 -7.46 -7.48
C VAL A 165 -7.44 -6.78 -6.64
N HIS A 166 -6.21 -7.24 -6.78
CA HIS A 166 -5.04 -6.61 -6.17
C HIS A 166 -4.02 -6.24 -7.23
N VAL A 167 -3.61 -4.98 -7.23
CA VAL A 167 -2.54 -4.46 -8.10
C VAL A 167 -1.33 -4.09 -7.26
N ALA A 168 -0.19 -4.68 -7.57
CA ALA A 168 1.09 -4.32 -6.96
C ALA A 168 1.92 -3.47 -7.93
N VAL A 169 2.21 -2.22 -7.55
CA VAL A 169 3.04 -1.30 -8.33
C VAL A 169 4.45 -1.29 -7.75
N ILE A 170 5.40 -1.86 -8.47
CA ILE A 170 6.75 -2.14 -7.94
C ILE A 170 7.81 -1.75 -8.96
N GLY A 171 8.81 -0.99 -8.52
CA GLY A 171 9.96 -0.65 -9.34
C GLY A 171 10.83 -1.89 -9.67
N ILE A 172 11.31 -1.96 -10.91
CA ILE A 172 12.12 -3.10 -11.39
C ILE A 172 13.46 -3.24 -10.67
N GLU A 173 13.95 -2.17 -10.06
CA GLU A 173 15.19 -2.13 -9.26
C GLU A 173 15.10 -2.98 -7.97
N LYS A 174 13.88 -3.36 -7.57
CA LYS A 174 13.66 -4.20 -6.37
C LYS A 174 13.73 -5.69 -6.66
N MET A 175 14.15 -6.07 -7.88
CA MET A 175 14.21 -7.47 -8.27
C MET A 175 15.48 -8.16 -7.76
N VAL A 176 15.30 -9.32 -7.13
CA VAL A 176 16.35 -10.24 -6.74
C VAL A 176 16.23 -11.55 -7.53
N PRO A 177 17.36 -12.20 -7.88
CA PRO A 177 17.35 -13.42 -8.67
C PRO A 177 16.67 -14.61 -7.99
N THR A 178 16.94 -14.82 -6.68
CA THR A 178 16.53 -16.02 -5.94
C THR A 178 16.02 -15.70 -4.54
N LEU A 179 15.29 -16.64 -3.93
CA LEU A 179 14.88 -16.55 -2.52
C LEU A 179 16.08 -16.56 -1.55
N ALA A 180 17.17 -17.22 -1.91
CA ALA A 180 18.38 -17.27 -1.08
C ALA A 180 19.01 -15.88 -0.93
N GLU A 181 19.02 -15.09 -2.00
CA GLU A 181 19.57 -13.72 -1.99
C GLU A 181 18.64 -12.73 -1.29
N LEU A 182 17.35 -13.03 -1.19
CA LEU A 182 16.39 -12.22 -0.46
C LEU A 182 16.66 -12.20 1.05
N GLY A 183 17.09 -13.32 1.64
CA GLY A 183 17.27 -13.47 3.09
C GLY A 183 18.17 -12.41 3.75
N PRO A 184 19.40 -12.17 3.26
CA PRO A 184 20.26 -11.09 3.75
C PRO A 184 19.64 -9.70 3.60
N LEU A 185 18.96 -9.41 2.49
CA LEU A 185 18.35 -8.11 2.22
C LEU A 185 17.21 -7.80 3.20
N VAL A 186 16.36 -8.76 3.49
CA VAL A 186 15.26 -8.59 4.47
C VAL A 186 15.80 -8.23 5.85
N ARG A 187 16.91 -8.84 6.29
CA ARG A 187 17.58 -8.48 7.55
C ARG A 187 18.12 -7.06 7.54
N LEU A 188 18.65 -6.63 6.40
CA LEU A 188 19.19 -5.28 6.24
C LEU A 188 18.11 -4.21 6.23
N VAL A 189 16.98 -4.44 5.56
CA VAL A 189 15.87 -3.46 5.50
C VAL A 189 15.42 -3.06 6.90
N THR A 190 15.17 -4.01 7.79
CA THR A 190 14.70 -3.72 9.14
C THR A 190 15.73 -2.95 9.96
N ARG A 191 17.00 -3.36 9.88
CA ARG A 191 18.10 -2.66 10.58
C ARG A 191 18.35 -1.26 10.04
N SER A 192 18.29 -1.10 8.73
CA SER A 192 18.51 0.20 8.07
C SER A 192 17.35 1.16 8.33
N GLY A 193 16.11 0.66 8.31
CA GLY A 193 14.93 1.52 8.47
C GLY A 193 14.67 1.95 9.91
N THR A 194 14.78 1.04 10.87
CA THR A 194 14.34 1.27 12.25
C THR A 194 15.38 0.90 13.32
N GLY A 195 16.54 0.37 12.94
CA GLY A 195 17.55 -0.15 13.87
C GLY A 195 17.15 -1.48 14.54
N GLN A 196 15.98 -2.04 14.23
CA GLN A 196 15.47 -3.27 14.84
C GLN A 196 16.11 -4.51 14.21
N PRO A 197 16.35 -5.58 15.01
CA PRO A 197 16.94 -6.82 14.47
C PRO A 197 15.99 -7.65 13.61
N ILE A 198 14.68 -7.50 13.79
CA ILE A 198 13.62 -8.24 13.07
C ILE A 198 12.46 -7.33 12.72
N SER A 199 11.73 -7.65 11.64
CA SER A 199 10.44 -7.02 11.30
C SER A 199 9.28 -7.77 11.98
N CYS A 200 8.15 -7.07 12.17
CA CYS A 200 6.96 -7.68 12.78
C CYS A 200 6.34 -8.74 11.85
N TYR A 201 6.13 -8.39 10.57
CA TYR A 201 5.49 -9.29 9.61
C TYR A 201 6.18 -9.20 8.25
N GLN A 202 6.31 -10.38 7.61
CA GLN A 202 6.78 -10.50 6.23
C GLN A 202 5.76 -11.35 5.48
N LYS A 203 5.26 -10.85 4.37
CA LYS A 203 4.32 -11.55 3.50
C LYS A 203 4.97 -11.77 2.13
N ILE A 204 5.08 -13.02 1.73
CA ILE A 204 5.39 -13.38 0.34
C ILE A 204 4.06 -13.48 -0.39
N GLY A 205 3.78 -12.51 -1.25
CA GLY A 205 2.60 -12.46 -2.09
C GLY A 205 2.83 -13.23 -3.38
N ARG A 206 1.82 -14.01 -3.76
CA ARG A 206 1.59 -14.43 -5.13
C ARG A 206 0.26 -13.82 -5.51
N ALA A 207 0.18 -13.18 -6.67
CA ALA A 207 -1.12 -12.74 -7.13
C ALA A 207 -1.95 -13.98 -7.44
N HIS A 208 -3.10 -14.09 -6.80
CA HIS A 208 -4.16 -14.99 -7.21
C HIS A 208 -5.21 -14.13 -7.90
N VAL A 209 -5.58 -14.55 -9.08
CA VAL A 209 -6.74 -14.01 -9.80
C VAL A 209 -8.00 -14.55 -9.19
#